data_e3a761154de923e927325ff9cbffdc3c
#
_entry.id   e3a761154de923e927325ff9cbffdc3c
#
_cell.length_a   1.000
_cell.length_b   1.000
_cell.length_c   1.000
_cell.angle_alpha   90.00
_cell.angle_beta   90.00
_cell.angle_gamma   90.00
#
_symmetry.space_group_name_H-M   'P 1'
#
loop_
_entity.id
_entity.type
_entity.pdbx_description
1 polymer ?
#
loop_
_entity_poly.entity_id
_entity_poly.type
_entity_poly.pdbx_seq_one_letter_code
_entity_poly.pdbx_strand_id
1 'polypeptide(L)'
;LKNTTVNYPSLLTSALYNTVEGFAIKYGVTYTKSFANRRSYAIMPEVRYGFANKTLTANLSGNYFYDPLKRASAGFSVGNGIYDLNNLGTMSQLSTSLNALLFERNFPKFYKRTFITARTNRELATGLQGAASVGYAKSESLNNHTDFSVFDFKDRNFTSNNPFMPGADAPLFPVYKSLNFNASLTYTFGQEYMIRPDGKFYQPSKYPTIKLNYRKGINGVLDSDVDYDFIGLEISKDRINMGLAGYSQVFAGAGKFLNNKAVYFPEFQHFRGNNSLTASPDIRRFLFLDYYLFSTNREYLEAHFEHNFAGLITNKLPLVRKLKLEELVGINYLTQPLKSNYTEYYFGIQRLFLRATYGFAFDKNKQVEHGFRISYGFN
;
A
#
# COMPACT_ATOMS: atom_id res chain seq x y z
N LEU A 1 6.49 35.38 -7.08
CA LEU A 1 6.15 34.01 -6.70
C LEU A 1 7.15 33.53 -5.66
N LYS A 2 6.67 33.16 -4.47
CA LYS A 2 7.53 32.58 -3.42
C LYS A 2 8.09 31.24 -3.93
N ASN A 3 9.38 31.17 -4.20
CA ASN A 3 10.06 29.94 -4.64
C ASN A 3 10.26 28.91 -3.52
N THR A 4 9.75 29.21 -2.33
CA THR A 4 9.92 28.38 -1.13
C THR A 4 8.58 28.18 -0.44
N THR A 5 8.27 26.93 -0.09
CA THR A 5 7.05 26.54 0.64
C THR A 5 7.45 25.69 1.84
N VAL A 6 6.84 25.95 2.99
CA VAL A 6 6.96 25.12 4.19
C VAL A 6 5.58 24.62 4.55
N ASN A 7 5.38 23.32 4.55
CA ASN A 7 4.12 22.67 4.90
C ASN A 7 4.22 22.01 6.26
N TYR A 8 3.26 22.27 7.12
CA TYR A 8 3.12 21.70 8.45
C TYR A 8 1.91 20.76 8.47
N PRO A 9 2.00 19.57 9.06
CA PRO A 9 0.84 18.72 9.26
C PRO A 9 -0.09 19.34 10.30
N SER A 10 -1.37 18.98 10.24
CA SER A 10 -2.33 19.32 11.30
C SER A 10 -1.95 18.59 12.60
N LEU A 11 -2.03 19.28 13.73
CA LEU A 11 -1.81 18.67 15.05
C LEU A 11 -2.77 17.52 15.33
N LEU A 12 -3.99 17.59 14.80
CA LEU A 12 -4.98 16.53 14.96
C LEU A 12 -4.55 15.23 14.29
N THR A 13 -3.86 15.31 13.15
CA THR A 13 -3.33 14.12 12.44
C THR A 13 -1.99 13.63 12.98
N SER A 14 -1.43 14.35 13.94
CA SER A 14 -0.15 14.02 14.58
C SER A 14 -0.30 13.04 15.75
N ALA A 15 -1.49 12.93 16.34
CA ALA A 15 -1.78 11.99 17.42
C ALA A 15 -2.23 10.65 16.84
N LEU A 16 -1.58 9.58 17.27
CA LEU A 16 -1.77 8.21 16.79
C LEU A 16 -1.90 7.26 17.97
N TYR A 17 -2.54 6.11 17.71
CA TYR A 17 -2.60 5.02 18.68
C TYR A 17 -2.44 3.66 18.01
N ASN A 18 -1.66 2.78 18.61
CA ASN A 18 -1.57 1.35 18.30
C ASN A 18 -1.03 0.57 19.51
N THR A 19 -1.17 -0.75 19.51
CA THR A 19 -0.80 -1.59 20.66
C THR A 19 0.70 -1.69 20.92
N VAL A 20 1.56 -1.36 19.96
CA VAL A 20 3.02 -1.38 20.11
C VAL A 20 3.55 -0.11 20.76
N GLU A 21 3.04 1.06 20.39
CA GLU A 21 3.54 2.35 20.85
C GLU A 21 2.64 2.98 21.93
N GLY A 22 1.39 2.46 22.09
CA GLY A 22 0.35 3.15 22.82
C GLY A 22 -0.06 4.43 22.08
N PHE A 23 -0.30 5.50 22.80
CA PHE A 23 -0.37 6.81 22.21
C PHE A 23 1.00 7.18 21.63
N ALA A 24 0.99 7.82 20.48
CA ALA A 24 2.20 8.30 19.84
C ALA A 24 1.96 9.68 19.22
N ILE A 25 2.95 10.53 19.26
CA ILE A 25 2.96 11.83 18.58
C ILE A 25 3.97 11.76 17.45
N LYS A 26 3.51 12.07 16.25
CA LYS A 26 4.31 12.12 15.04
C LYS A 26 4.24 13.53 14.45
N TYR A 27 5.39 14.15 14.23
CA TYR A 27 5.46 15.48 13.64
C TYR A 27 6.57 15.57 12.60
N GLY A 28 6.24 16.10 11.44
CA GLY A 28 7.19 16.31 10.36
C GLY A 28 6.91 17.62 9.62
N VAL A 29 7.93 18.18 9.02
CA VAL A 29 7.82 19.41 8.24
C VAL A 29 8.34 19.15 6.85
N THR A 30 7.64 19.65 5.82
CA THR A 30 8.11 19.57 4.45
C THR A 30 8.58 20.95 4.00
N TYR A 31 9.87 21.10 3.80
CA TYR A 31 10.48 22.26 3.17
C TYR A 31 10.69 22.00 1.70
N THR A 32 10.08 22.80 0.82
CA THR A 32 10.22 22.69 -0.63
C THR A 32 10.75 24.00 -1.21
N LYS A 33 11.78 23.91 -2.06
CA LYS A 33 12.28 25.05 -2.84
C LYS A 33 12.20 24.72 -4.32
N SER A 34 11.55 25.62 -5.07
CA SER A 34 11.41 25.53 -6.52
C SER A 34 12.30 26.58 -7.19
N PHE A 35 12.85 26.25 -8.36
CA PHE A 35 13.71 27.10 -9.17
C PHE A 35 13.01 27.51 -10.46
N ALA A 36 13.47 28.60 -11.09
CA ALA A 36 12.89 29.11 -12.34
C ALA A 36 12.90 28.08 -13.49
N ASN A 37 13.89 27.17 -13.52
CA ASN A 37 13.98 26.07 -14.47
C ASN A 37 13.12 24.85 -14.12
N ARG A 38 12.12 24.99 -13.26
CA ARG A 38 11.17 23.97 -12.76
C ARG A 38 11.82 22.82 -11.98
N ARG A 39 13.12 22.89 -11.69
CA ARG A 39 13.73 21.98 -10.72
C ARG A 39 13.22 22.34 -9.33
N SER A 40 13.20 21.35 -8.47
CA SER A 40 12.85 21.57 -7.07
C SER A 40 13.53 20.55 -6.18
N TYR A 41 13.74 20.92 -4.92
CA TYR A 41 14.06 19.94 -3.91
C TYR A 41 13.10 20.07 -2.73
N ALA A 42 12.87 18.95 -2.07
CA ALA A 42 12.11 18.86 -0.84
C ALA A 42 12.93 18.14 0.21
N ILE A 43 12.90 18.64 1.45
CA ILE A 43 13.52 18.02 2.63
C ILE A 43 12.42 17.85 3.67
N MET A 44 12.32 16.65 4.24
CA MET A 44 11.24 16.25 5.14
C MET A 44 11.83 15.58 6.39
N PRO A 45 12.22 16.35 7.42
CA PRO A 45 12.48 15.82 8.75
C PRO A 45 11.16 15.40 9.42
N GLU A 46 11.17 14.28 10.11
CA GLU A 46 10.04 13.74 10.86
C GLU A 46 10.54 13.14 12.18
N VAL A 47 9.85 13.39 13.27
CA VAL A 47 10.08 12.77 14.57
C VAL A 47 8.79 12.11 15.05
N ARG A 48 8.93 11.00 15.78
CA ARG A 48 7.82 10.27 16.39
C ARG A 48 8.22 9.73 17.74
N TYR A 49 7.37 9.90 18.73
CA TYR A 49 7.55 9.36 20.07
C TYR A 49 6.35 8.49 20.47
N GLY A 50 6.62 7.24 20.82
CA GLY A 50 5.64 6.30 21.36
C GLY A 50 5.72 6.27 22.89
N PHE A 51 4.59 6.48 23.56
CA PHE A 51 4.57 6.62 25.01
C PHE A 51 4.64 5.27 25.75
N ALA A 52 4.02 4.20 25.21
CA ALA A 52 4.04 2.90 25.87
C ALA A 52 5.40 2.21 25.73
N ASN A 53 5.99 2.23 24.55
CA ASN A 53 7.31 1.63 24.30
C ASN A 53 8.48 2.59 24.59
N LYS A 54 8.20 3.85 25.01
CA LYS A 54 9.18 4.90 25.33
C LYS A 54 10.25 5.09 24.26
N THR A 55 9.86 4.97 22.98
CA THR A 55 10.81 4.99 21.87
C THR A 55 10.67 6.27 21.06
N LEU A 56 11.77 7.00 20.91
CA LEU A 56 11.90 8.12 19.98
C LEU A 56 12.44 7.60 18.64
N THR A 57 11.75 7.93 17.56
CA THR A 57 12.21 7.66 16.21
C THR A 57 12.32 8.95 15.40
N ALA A 58 13.28 9.00 14.48
CA ALA A 58 13.52 10.15 13.65
C ALA A 58 13.88 9.73 12.22
N ASN A 59 13.28 10.41 11.24
CA ASN A 59 13.52 10.20 9.83
C ASN A 59 13.87 11.52 9.15
N LEU A 60 14.83 11.47 8.23
CA LEU A 60 15.11 12.55 7.30
C LEU A 60 15.02 12.00 5.88
N SER A 61 14.17 12.60 5.07
CA SER A 61 14.11 12.28 3.65
C SER A 61 14.30 13.53 2.79
N GLY A 62 14.93 13.34 1.64
CA GLY A 62 15.15 14.38 0.66
C GLY A 62 14.83 13.87 -0.75
N ASN A 63 14.34 14.77 -1.59
CA ASN A 63 14.09 14.49 -2.99
C ASN A 63 14.48 15.69 -3.85
N TYR A 64 15.24 15.45 -4.90
CA TYR A 64 15.63 16.46 -5.89
C TYR A 64 15.05 16.12 -7.25
N PHE A 65 14.12 16.95 -7.71
CA PHE A 65 13.50 16.87 -9.03
C PHE A 65 14.37 17.66 -10.03
N TYR A 66 15.27 16.96 -10.73
CA TYR A 66 16.34 17.59 -11.50
C TYR A 66 16.04 17.76 -13.00
N ASP A 67 15.15 16.95 -13.58
CA ASP A 67 14.71 17.07 -14.98
C ASP A 67 13.18 16.91 -15.09
N PRO A 68 12.44 18.03 -15.07
CA PRO A 68 10.99 18.02 -15.13
C PRO A 68 10.40 17.41 -16.40
N LEU A 69 11.06 17.57 -17.55
CA LEU A 69 10.57 17.05 -18.83
C LEU A 69 10.69 15.52 -18.91
N LYS A 70 11.69 14.95 -18.28
CA LYS A 70 11.89 13.51 -18.16
C LYS A 70 11.38 12.95 -16.84
N ARG A 71 10.66 13.77 -16.04
CA ARG A 71 10.13 13.40 -14.70
C ARG A 71 11.21 12.75 -13.83
N ALA A 72 12.45 13.27 -13.93
CA ALA A 72 13.59 12.66 -13.29
C ALA A 72 13.80 13.21 -11.89
N SER A 73 13.94 12.34 -10.92
CA SER A 73 14.28 12.70 -9.56
C SER A 73 15.27 11.72 -8.94
N ALA A 74 16.03 12.23 -7.96
CA ALA A 74 16.86 11.45 -7.07
C ALA A 74 16.51 11.79 -5.62
N GLY A 75 16.51 10.81 -4.75
CA GLY A 75 16.16 11.03 -3.36
C GLY A 75 16.90 10.10 -2.43
N PHE A 76 16.88 10.48 -1.15
CA PHE A 76 17.40 9.65 -0.07
C PHE A 76 16.41 9.62 1.09
N SER A 77 16.57 8.64 1.95
CA SER A 77 15.89 8.59 3.25
C SER A 77 16.80 7.88 4.24
N VAL A 78 16.91 8.43 5.44
CA VAL A 78 17.73 7.88 6.53
C VAL A 78 17.00 8.08 7.85
N GLY A 79 17.08 7.11 8.73
CA GLY A 79 16.49 7.22 10.06
C GLY A 79 16.10 5.88 10.66
N ASN A 80 15.24 5.95 11.66
CA ASN A 80 14.61 4.79 12.27
C ASN A 80 13.12 5.04 12.44
N GLY A 81 12.32 3.96 12.42
CA GLY A 81 10.87 4.08 12.54
C GLY A 81 10.19 2.75 12.78
N ILE A 82 8.90 2.83 13.04
CA ILE A 82 8.01 1.69 13.22
C ILE A 82 7.15 1.58 11.95
N TYR A 83 7.21 0.42 11.30
CA TYR A 83 6.61 0.14 10.01
C TYR A 83 5.68 -1.04 10.09
N ASP A 84 4.64 -1.03 9.27
CA ASP A 84 3.75 -2.17 9.07
C ASP A 84 4.53 -3.34 8.44
N LEU A 85 4.29 -4.57 8.92
CA LEU A 85 4.85 -5.79 8.34
C LEU A 85 4.44 -5.98 6.88
N ASN A 86 3.22 -5.59 6.53
CA ASN A 86 2.78 -5.53 5.14
C ASN A 86 3.21 -4.20 4.51
N ASN A 87 4.25 -4.24 3.70
CA ASN A 87 4.85 -3.05 3.07
C ASN A 87 3.92 -2.32 2.08
N LEU A 88 2.80 -2.92 1.67
CA LEU A 88 1.74 -2.30 0.87
C LEU A 88 0.78 -1.46 1.74
N GLY A 89 0.90 -1.56 3.06
CA GLY A 89 0.06 -0.92 4.07
C GLY A 89 -1.26 -1.64 4.28
N THR A 90 -1.59 -1.96 5.52
CA THR A 90 -2.86 -2.61 5.89
C THR A 90 -3.99 -1.60 5.89
N MET A 91 -3.85 -0.52 6.63
CA MET A 91 -4.82 0.57 6.73
C MET A 91 -4.17 1.92 7.06
N SER A 92 -4.95 2.99 6.99
CA SER A 92 -4.46 4.32 7.36
C SER A 92 -4.16 4.40 8.87
N GLN A 93 -3.27 5.30 9.26
CA GLN A 93 -2.93 5.51 10.67
C GLN A 93 -4.15 5.91 11.53
N LEU A 94 -5.05 6.73 10.97
CA LEU A 94 -6.30 7.09 11.63
C LEU A 94 -7.21 5.87 11.81
N SER A 95 -7.39 5.05 10.77
CA SER A 95 -8.18 3.81 10.87
C SER A 95 -7.55 2.84 11.87
N THR A 96 -6.23 2.73 11.93
CA THR A 96 -5.51 1.92 12.94
C THR A 96 -5.86 2.40 14.35
N SER A 97 -5.76 3.71 14.60
CA SER A 97 -6.07 4.30 15.91
C SER A 97 -7.53 4.08 16.32
N LEU A 98 -8.47 4.30 15.39
CA LEU A 98 -9.90 4.10 15.65
C LEU A 98 -10.23 2.62 15.91
N ASN A 99 -9.67 1.70 15.13
CA ASN A 99 -9.89 0.27 15.34
C ASN A 99 -9.35 -0.20 16.70
N ALA A 100 -8.17 0.26 17.09
CA ALA A 100 -7.58 -0.11 18.38
C ALA A 100 -8.35 0.54 19.55
N LEU A 101 -8.60 1.85 19.52
CA LEU A 101 -9.22 2.55 20.64
C LEU A 101 -10.72 2.22 20.83
N LEU A 102 -11.48 2.08 19.73
CA LEU A 102 -12.93 1.97 19.80
C LEU A 102 -13.47 0.55 19.58
N PHE A 103 -12.69 -0.33 18.96
CA PHE A 103 -13.15 -1.67 18.59
C PHE A 103 -12.26 -2.79 19.10
N GLU A 104 -11.22 -2.48 19.88
CA GLU A 104 -10.28 -3.44 20.46
C GLU A 104 -9.67 -4.38 19.38
N ARG A 105 -9.25 -3.78 18.24
CA ARG A 105 -8.71 -4.50 17.08
C ARG A 105 -7.40 -3.89 16.62
N ASN A 106 -6.32 -4.66 16.67
CA ASN A 106 -4.97 -4.27 16.21
C ASN A 106 -4.58 -4.99 14.93
N PHE A 107 -5.29 -4.72 13.85
CA PHE A 107 -5.05 -5.36 12.55
C PHE A 107 -3.62 -5.15 12.02
N PRO A 108 -3.06 -3.93 11.96
CA PRO A 108 -1.68 -3.74 11.56
C PRO A 108 -0.71 -4.31 12.59
N LYS A 109 0.31 -5.01 12.11
CA LYS A 109 1.41 -5.56 12.90
C LYS A 109 2.69 -4.86 12.50
N PHE A 110 3.53 -4.55 13.48
CA PHE A 110 4.61 -3.60 13.29
C PHE A 110 5.98 -4.21 13.58
N TYR A 111 7.00 -3.66 12.94
CA TYR A 111 8.39 -3.92 13.22
C TYR A 111 9.19 -2.61 13.23
N LYS A 112 10.34 -2.61 13.90
CA LYS A 112 11.25 -1.48 13.89
C LYS A 112 12.26 -1.65 12.78
N ARG A 113 12.55 -0.55 12.07
CA ARG A 113 13.55 -0.50 11.01
C ARG A 113 14.42 0.72 11.16
N THR A 114 15.74 0.50 11.18
CA THR A 114 16.76 1.56 11.07
C THR A 114 17.37 1.43 9.68
N PHE A 115 17.41 2.50 8.90
CA PHE A 115 17.71 2.37 7.48
C PHE A 115 18.36 3.59 6.86
N ILE A 116 19.04 3.35 5.74
CA ILE A 116 19.43 4.35 4.75
C ILE A 116 19.04 3.84 3.37
N THR A 117 18.43 4.69 2.55
CA THR A 117 17.96 4.34 1.21
C THR A 117 18.27 5.48 0.24
N ALA A 118 18.81 5.15 -0.93
CA ALA A 118 18.91 6.03 -2.07
C ALA A 118 17.97 5.54 -3.18
N ARG A 119 17.31 6.46 -3.89
CA ARG A 119 16.37 6.14 -4.97
C ARG A 119 16.49 7.11 -6.12
N THR A 120 16.16 6.63 -7.30
CA THR A 120 16.05 7.46 -8.51
C THR A 120 14.92 6.95 -9.38
N ASN A 121 14.31 7.88 -10.12
CA ASN A 121 13.35 7.54 -11.17
C ASN A 121 13.54 8.51 -12.35
N ARG A 122 13.24 8.01 -13.56
CA ARG A 122 13.36 8.81 -14.79
C ARG A 122 12.51 8.20 -15.90
N GLU A 123 11.93 9.05 -16.72
CA GLU A 123 11.40 8.65 -18.02
C GLU A 123 12.57 8.38 -18.98
N LEU A 124 12.69 7.14 -19.45
CA LEU A 124 13.74 6.67 -20.34
C LEU A 124 13.36 6.94 -21.80
N ALA A 125 12.11 6.70 -22.14
CA ALA A 125 11.46 7.02 -23.40
C ALA A 125 10.00 7.38 -23.14
N THR A 126 9.30 7.96 -24.10
CA THR A 126 7.87 8.30 -23.94
C THR A 126 7.06 7.08 -23.53
N GLY A 127 6.40 7.18 -22.39
CA GLY A 127 5.63 6.07 -21.80
C GLY A 127 6.47 5.02 -21.08
N LEU A 128 7.80 5.04 -21.15
CA LEU A 128 8.70 4.13 -20.44
C LEU A 128 9.37 4.83 -19.28
N GLN A 129 9.04 4.46 -18.07
CA GLN A 129 9.62 4.99 -16.84
C GLN A 129 10.45 3.92 -16.14
N GLY A 130 11.70 4.25 -15.80
CA GLY A 130 12.58 3.44 -14.97
C GLY A 130 12.66 4.01 -13.56
N ALA A 131 12.70 3.14 -12.56
CA ALA A 131 13.02 3.50 -11.18
C ALA A 131 13.97 2.47 -10.58
N ALA A 132 14.87 2.93 -9.70
CA ALA A 132 15.78 2.07 -8.96
C ALA A 132 15.99 2.61 -7.55
N SER A 133 16.25 1.70 -6.62
CA SER A 133 16.64 2.05 -5.24
C SER A 133 17.62 1.03 -4.68
N VAL A 134 18.49 1.50 -3.81
CA VAL A 134 19.34 0.68 -2.97
C VAL A 134 19.13 1.12 -1.52
N GLY A 135 19.00 0.17 -0.61
CA GLY A 135 18.76 0.44 0.79
C GLY A 135 19.45 -0.57 1.68
N TYR A 136 20.05 -0.06 2.76
CA TYR A 136 20.55 -0.87 3.85
C TYR A 136 19.67 -0.65 5.08
N ALA A 137 19.32 -1.73 5.75
CA ALA A 137 18.47 -1.64 6.94
C ALA A 137 18.80 -2.70 7.98
N LYS A 138 18.56 -2.37 9.25
CA LYS A 138 18.45 -3.29 10.36
C LYS A 138 16.99 -3.36 10.79
N SER A 139 16.42 -4.56 10.84
CA SER A 139 15.03 -4.82 11.17
C SER A 139 14.91 -5.63 12.46
N GLU A 140 13.95 -5.25 13.32
CA GLU A 140 13.73 -5.85 14.65
C GLU A 140 12.23 -6.12 14.82
N SER A 141 11.86 -7.33 15.24
CA SER A 141 10.49 -7.66 15.62
C SER A 141 10.09 -6.89 16.87
N LEU A 142 8.81 -6.51 16.97
CA LEU A 142 8.26 -5.78 18.11
C LEU A 142 7.13 -6.59 18.78
N ASN A 143 6.90 -6.33 20.05
CA ASN A 143 5.77 -6.85 20.82
C ASN A 143 4.79 -5.71 21.15
N ASN A 144 3.57 -6.05 21.54
CA ASN A 144 2.64 -5.08 22.10
C ASN A 144 3.15 -4.58 23.47
N HIS A 145 2.91 -3.32 23.78
CA HIS A 145 3.28 -2.69 25.06
C HIS A 145 2.06 -2.11 25.79
N THR A 146 0.89 -2.22 25.18
CA THR A 146 -0.37 -1.77 25.79
C THR A 146 -1.53 -2.59 25.25
N ASP A 147 -2.51 -2.81 26.12
CA ASP A 147 -3.80 -3.42 25.85
C ASP A 147 -4.97 -2.42 26.05
N PHE A 148 -4.66 -1.12 26.18
CA PHE A 148 -5.68 -0.10 26.42
C PHE A 148 -6.63 0.06 25.25
N SER A 149 -7.93 0.02 25.52
CA SER A 149 -9.03 0.39 24.64
C SER A 149 -10.02 1.26 25.41
N VAL A 150 -10.76 2.13 24.73
CA VAL A 150 -11.81 2.95 25.37
C VAL A 150 -13.01 2.09 25.75
N PHE A 151 -13.31 1.09 24.94
CA PHE A 151 -14.39 0.13 25.19
C PHE A 151 -13.79 -1.26 25.36
N ASP A 152 -14.19 -1.96 26.40
CA ASP A 152 -13.82 -3.34 26.70
C ASP A 152 -14.90 -4.29 26.15
N PHE A 153 -14.51 -5.21 25.27
CA PHE A 153 -15.41 -6.17 24.63
C PHE A 153 -15.15 -7.57 25.19
N LYS A 154 -16.18 -8.21 25.77
CA LYS A 154 -16.09 -9.55 26.35
C LYS A 154 -15.74 -10.67 25.35
N ASP A 155 -15.97 -10.43 24.06
CA ASP A 155 -15.85 -11.41 22.98
C ASP A 155 -14.53 -11.30 22.19
N ARG A 156 -13.65 -10.35 22.55
CA ARG A 156 -12.40 -10.11 21.83
C ARG A 156 -11.32 -9.49 22.71
N ASN A 157 -10.09 -9.67 22.30
CA ASN A 157 -8.89 -9.06 22.88
C ASN A 157 -7.92 -8.69 21.76
N PHE A 158 -6.95 -7.83 22.06
CA PHE A 158 -5.85 -7.58 21.13
C PHE A 158 -5.04 -8.86 20.90
N THR A 159 -4.72 -9.09 19.64
CA THR A 159 -3.84 -10.20 19.26
C THR A 159 -2.38 -9.78 19.35
N SER A 160 -1.48 -10.75 19.53
CA SER A 160 -0.03 -10.53 19.49
C SER A 160 0.40 -9.76 18.23
N ASN A 161 1.51 -9.06 18.31
CA ASN A 161 2.11 -8.39 17.15
C ASN A 161 2.71 -9.40 16.12
N ASN A 162 2.79 -10.69 16.49
CA ASN A 162 3.09 -11.79 15.57
C ASN A 162 1.79 -12.35 14.98
N PRO A 163 1.49 -12.13 13.67
CA PRO A 163 0.21 -12.55 13.08
C PRO A 163 0.03 -14.07 13.00
N PHE A 164 1.10 -14.86 13.12
CA PHE A 164 1.07 -16.33 13.08
C PHE A 164 0.94 -16.97 14.46
N MET A 165 1.12 -16.18 15.52
CA MET A 165 0.99 -16.62 16.92
C MET A 165 0.13 -15.61 17.69
N PRO A 166 -1.17 -15.49 17.40
CA PRO A 166 -2.02 -14.41 17.91
C PRO A 166 -2.20 -14.42 19.43
N GLY A 167 -1.98 -15.57 20.09
CA GLY A 167 -2.11 -15.73 21.54
C GLY A 167 -0.79 -15.69 22.31
N ALA A 168 0.36 -15.45 21.65
CA ALA A 168 1.67 -15.46 22.30
C ALA A 168 2.58 -14.35 21.80
N ASP A 169 3.22 -13.64 22.71
CA ASP A 169 4.24 -12.63 22.40
C ASP A 169 5.58 -13.32 22.04
N ALA A 170 5.68 -13.79 20.81
CA ALA A 170 6.89 -14.34 20.24
C ALA A 170 7.40 -13.50 19.08
N PRO A 171 8.71 -13.26 18.95
CA PRO A 171 9.24 -12.51 17.82
C PRO A 171 8.94 -13.23 16.52
N LEU A 172 8.46 -12.50 15.51
CA LEU A 172 8.16 -13.05 14.19
C LEU A 172 9.42 -13.46 13.42
N PHE A 173 10.52 -12.74 13.63
CA PHE A 173 11.82 -12.98 13.02
C PHE A 173 12.93 -12.46 13.95
N PRO A 174 14.16 -13.00 13.85
CA PRO A 174 15.30 -12.49 14.59
C PRO A 174 15.70 -11.10 14.09
N VAL A 175 16.50 -10.38 14.86
CA VAL A 175 17.13 -9.15 14.37
C VAL A 175 18.02 -9.50 13.19
N TYR A 176 17.82 -8.80 12.06
CA TYR A 176 18.59 -9.03 10.85
C TYR A 176 18.95 -7.72 10.14
N LYS A 177 20.01 -7.77 9.35
CA LYS A 177 20.44 -6.70 8.46
C LYS A 177 20.10 -7.05 7.02
N SER A 178 19.73 -6.08 6.22
CA SER A 178 19.41 -6.29 4.81
C SER A 178 20.04 -5.21 3.93
N LEU A 179 20.69 -5.64 2.87
CA LEU A 179 21.08 -4.80 1.73
C LEU A 179 20.20 -5.18 0.54
N ASN A 180 19.28 -4.28 0.19
CA ASN A 180 18.28 -4.53 -0.84
C ASN A 180 18.50 -3.62 -2.05
N PHE A 181 18.44 -4.19 -3.24
CA PHE A 181 18.35 -3.48 -4.51
C PHE A 181 16.98 -3.73 -5.13
N ASN A 182 16.31 -2.66 -5.58
CA ASN A 182 15.03 -2.76 -6.29
C ASN A 182 15.13 -1.98 -7.60
N ALA A 183 14.60 -2.55 -8.68
CA ALA A 183 14.47 -1.89 -9.98
C ALA A 183 13.08 -2.14 -10.55
N SER A 184 12.53 -1.17 -11.26
CA SER A 184 11.28 -1.34 -11.97
C SER A 184 11.27 -0.59 -13.30
N LEU A 185 10.59 -1.18 -14.28
CA LEU A 185 10.27 -0.59 -15.57
C LEU A 185 8.76 -0.56 -15.72
N THR A 186 8.20 0.62 -15.95
CA THR A 186 6.76 0.80 -16.20
C THR A 186 6.58 1.34 -17.61
N TYR A 187 5.83 0.61 -18.43
CA TYR A 187 5.55 1.00 -19.80
C TYR A 187 4.05 1.14 -20.04
N THR A 188 3.64 2.32 -20.51
CA THR A 188 2.28 2.59 -20.96
C THR A 188 2.29 2.71 -22.46
N PHE A 189 1.62 1.76 -23.15
CA PHE A 189 1.54 1.75 -24.61
C PHE A 189 0.77 2.95 -25.13
N GLY A 190 1.18 3.48 -26.30
CA GLY A 190 0.50 4.61 -26.92
C GLY A 190 0.35 5.83 -26.03
N GLN A 191 1.32 6.07 -25.16
CA GLN A 191 1.29 7.20 -24.25
C GLN A 191 1.47 8.51 -25.01
N GLU A 192 0.43 9.31 -25.05
CA GLU A 192 0.46 10.68 -25.57
C GLU A 192 0.74 11.67 -24.45
N TYR A 193 1.29 12.81 -24.80
CA TYR A 193 1.53 13.90 -23.86
C TYR A 193 1.39 15.27 -24.51
N MET A 194 1.13 16.27 -23.70
CA MET A 194 1.11 17.67 -24.05
C MET A 194 2.18 18.42 -23.25
N ILE A 195 2.99 19.23 -23.92
CA ILE A 195 3.92 20.14 -23.25
C ILE A 195 3.24 21.50 -23.12
N ARG A 196 3.17 21.99 -21.88
CA ARG A 196 2.68 23.32 -21.53
C ARG A 196 3.81 24.14 -20.88
N PRO A 197 3.67 25.46 -20.74
CA PRO A 197 4.65 26.27 -20.03
C PRO A 197 4.97 25.81 -18.60
N ASP A 198 4.04 25.13 -17.95
CA ASP A 198 4.14 24.63 -16.59
C ASP A 198 4.59 23.15 -16.47
N GLY A 199 4.68 22.39 -17.59
CA GLY A 199 5.21 21.03 -17.55
C GLY A 199 4.81 20.14 -18.72
N LYS A 200 5.13 18.84 -18.59
CA LYS A 200 4.72 17.74 -19.46
C LYS A 200 3.57 16.98 -18.83
N PHE A 201 2.42 16.96 -19.51
CA PHE A 201 1.18 16.36 -19.05
C PHE A 201 0.84 15.16 -19.92
N TYR A 202 0.68 13.98 -19.32
CA TYR A 202 0.27 12.77 -20.01
C TYR A 202 -1.23 12.73 -20.20
N GLN A 203 -1.65 12.26 -21.37
CA GLN A 203 -3.03 11.97 -21.66
C GLN A 203 -3.36 10.52 -21.22
N PRO A 204 -4.61 10.22 -20.81
CA PRO A 204 -5.01 8.85 -20.55
C PRO A 204 -4.80 7.97 -21.78
N SER A 205 -4.00 6.93 -21.67
CA SER A 205 -3.80 5.98 -22.76
C SER A 205 -5.01 5.05 -22.91
N LYS A 206 -5.33 4.62 -24.14
CA LYS A 206 -6.32 3.57 -24.42
C LYS A 206 -5.82 2.17 -24.07
N TYR A 207 -4.52 1.99 -23.99
CA TYR A 207 -3.84 0.72 -23.77
C TYR A 207 -3.52 0.46 -22.30
N PRO A 208 -3.23 -0.78 -21.93
CA PRO A 208 -2.80 -1.11 -20.57
C PRO A 208 -1.40 -0.57 -20.25
N THR A 209 -1.09 -0.50 -18.97
CA THR A 209 0.24 -0.27 -18.43
C THR A 209 0.81 -1.59 -17.96
N ILE A 210 2.05 -1.88 -18.34
CA ILE A 210 2.82 -3.04 -17.89
C ILE A 210 3.93 -2.56 -16.97
N LYS A 211 4.13 -3.26 -15.83
CA LYS A 211 5.22 -2.96 -14.91
C LYS A 211 5.99 -4.23 -14.59
N LEU A 212 7.28 -4.19 -14.85
CA LEU A 212 8.25 -5.21 -14.46
C LEU A 212 8.98 -4.75 -13.19
N ASN A 213 9.03 -5.61 -12.17
CA ASN A 213 9.72 -5.37 -10.91
C ASN A 213 10.80 -6.42 -10.70
N TYR A 214 11.97 -6.00 -10.25
CA TYR A 214 13.03 -6.88 -9.78
C TYR A 214 13.48 -6.43 -8.40
N ARG A 215 13.58 -7.36 -7.45
CA ARG A 215 14.08 -7.12 -6.10
C ARG A 215 15.18 -8.12 -5.79
N LYS A 216 16.27 -7.66 -5.20
CA LYS A 216 17.41 -8.49 -4.80
C LYS A 216 17.82 -8.17 -3.37
N GLY A 217 17.88 -9.21 -2.53
CA GLY A 217 18.58 -9.19 -1.25
C GLY A 217 20.01 -9.68 -1.45
N ILE A 218 21.00 -8.88 -1.04
CA ILE A 218 22.41 -9.14 -1.28
C ILE A 218 23.04 -9.63 0.01
N ASN A 219 23.49 -10.89 0.03
CA ASN A 219 24.08 -11.54 1.19
C ASN A 219 25.54 -11.12 1.41
N GLY A 220 25.97 -11.08 2.68
CA GLY A 220 27.36 -10.94 3.11
C GLY A 220 27.96 -9.54 2.93
N VAL A 221 27.36 -8.65 2.18
CA VAL A 221 27.83 -7.27 2.02
C VAL A 221 27.28 -6.44 3.18
N LEU A 222 28.13 -5.74 3.92
CA LEU A 222 27.81 -5.00 5.15
C LEU A 222 27.08 -5.86 6.20
N ASP A 223 27.46 -7.12 6.33
CA ASP A 223 26.83 -8.13 7.21
C ASP A 223 25.35 -8.35 6.90
N SER A 224 24.94 -8.22 5.66
CA SER A 224 23.56 -8.47 5.25
C SER A 224 23.21 -9.96 5.34
N ASP A 225 22.09 -10.26 6.00
CA ASP A 225 21.60 -11.61 6.26
C ASP A 225 20.64 -12.12 5.17
N VAL A 226 20.23 -11.26 4.21
CA VAL A 226 19.24 -11.61 3.19
C VAL A 226 19.89 -12.14 1.92
N ASP A 227 19.31 -13.21 1.34
CA ASP A 227 19.73 -13.79 0.06
C ASP A 227 18.49 -14.17 -0.75
N TYR A 228 18.05 -13.29 -1.63
CA TYR A 228 16.90 -13.55 -2.49
C TYR A 228 16.94 -12.78 -3.80
N ASP A 229 16.26 -13.32 -4.81
CA ASP A 229 15.96 -12.68 -6.08
C ASP A 229 14.47 -12.85 -6.36
N PHE A 230 13.78 -11.75 -6.62
CA PHE A 230 12.37 -11.74 -6.98
C PHE A 230 12.14 -11.01 -8.27
N ILE A 231 11.30 -11.56 -9.14
CA ILE A 231 10.79 -10.94 -10.36
C ILE A 231 9.27 -10.90 -10.32
N GLY A 232 8.69 -9.78 -10.70
CA GLY A 232 7.23 -9.59 -10.76
C GLY A 232 6.81 -8.83 -12.01
N LEU A 233 5.67 -9.22 -12.57
CA LEU A 233 5.02 -8.57 -13.71
C LEU A 233 3.62 -8.15 -13.31
N GLU A 234 3.26 -6.91 -13.57
CA GLU A 234 1.92 -6.36 -13.34
C GLU A 234 1.36 -5.78 -14.65
N ILE A 235 0.09 -5.99 -14.91
CA ILE A 235 -0.64 -5.41 -16.03
C ILE A 235 -1.89 -4.74 -15.44
N SER A 236 -2.11 -3.48 -15.78
CA SER A 236 -3.26 -2.73 -15.28
C SER A 236 -3.89 -1.85 -16.34
N LYS A 237 -5.20 -1.66 -16.20
CA LYS A 237 -5.96 -0.69 -16.97
C LYS A 237 -7.08 -0.14 -16.10
N ASP A 238 -6.97 1.14 -15.74
CA ASP A 238 -7.88 1.77 -14.76
C ASP A 238 -9.25 2.09 -15.34
N ARG A 239 -9.38 2.23 -16.67
CA ARG A 239 -10.67 2.50 -17.30
C ARG A 239 -10.72 1.96 -18.73
N ILE A 240 -11.63 1.01 -18.94
CA ILE A 240 -12.01 0.46 -20.26
C ILE A 240 -13.46 0.88 -20.49
N ASN A 241 -13.67 1.88 -21.35
CA ASN A 241 -15.02 2.37 -21.63
C ASN A 241 -15.81 1.34 -22.45
N MET A 242 -17.02 1.01 -21.96
CA MET A 242 -17.95 0.05 -22.58
C MET A 242 -19.20 0.77 -23.15
N GLY A 243 -19.06 2.05 -23.48
CA GLY A 243 -20.16 2.87 -23.99
C GLY A 243 -21.28 3.04 -22.95
N LEU A 244 -22.51 2.74 -23.34
CA LEU A 244 -23.69 2.84 -22.47
C LEU A 244 -23.69 1.82 -21.33
N ALA A 245 -22.90 0.75 -21.43
CA ALA A 245 -22.78 -0.25 -20.39
C ALA A 245 -21.84 0.19 -19.23
N GLY A 246 -21.22 1.37 -19.33
CA GLY A 246 -20.36 1.88 -18.29
C GLY A 246 -18.87 1.68 -18.58
N TYR A 247 -18.10 1.25 -17.56
CA TYR A 247 -16.65 1.02 -17.71
C TYR A 247 -16.15 -0.11 -16.82
N SER A 248 -15.06 -0.72 -17.25
CA SER A 248 -14.37 -1.77 -16.48
C SER A 248 -12.98 -1.32 -16.07
N GLN A 249 -12.48 -1.94 -15.00
CA GLN A 249 -11.10 -1.84 -14.53
C GLN A 249 -10.52 -3.23 -14.43
N VAL A 250 -9.23 -3.39 -14.73
CA VAL A 250 -8.53 -4.67 -14.62
C VAL A 250 -7.14 -4.50 -14.02
N PHE A 251 -6.75 -5.45 -13.20
CA PHE A 251 -5.39 -5.61 -12.73
C PHE A 251 -5.04 -7.10 -12.73
N ALA A 252 -3.84 -7.43 -13.17
CA ALA A 252 -3.26 -8.77 -13.04
C ALA A 252 -1.79 -8.64 -12.63
N GLY A 253 -1.38 -9.44 -11.68
CA GLY A 253 -0.02 -9.50 -11.17
C GLY A 253 0.46 -10.94 -11.03
N ALA A 254 1.69 -11.20 -11.44
CA ALA A 254 2.36 -12.47 -11.22
C ALA A 254 3.80 -12.22 -10.77
N GLY A 255 4.32 -13.08 -9.91
CA GLY A 255 5.70 -12.95 -9.47
C GLY A 255 6.24 -14.24 -8.92
N LYS A 256 7.58 -14.30 -8.87
CA LYS A 256 8.30 -15.46 -8.40
C LYS A 256 9.61 -15.07 -7.73
N PHE A 257 9.88 -15.68 -6.59
CA PHE A 257 11.22 -15.68 -6.03
C PHE A 257 12.05 -16.72 -6.79
N LEU A 258 13.05 -16.23 -7.52
CA LEU A 258 14.01 -17.08 -8.26
C LEU A 258 15.03 -17.70 -7.30
N ASN A 259 15.32 -16.96 -6.23
CA ASN A 259 16.11 -17.40 -5.09
C ASN A 259 15.38 -16.92 -3.81
N ASN A 260 15.24 -17.78 -2.82
CA ASN A 260 14.60 -17.50 -1.55
C ASN A 260 15.35 -18.10 -0.36
N LYS A 261 16.68 -18.20 -0.44
CA LYS A 261 17.52 -18.86 0.58
C LYS A 261 17.42 -18.20 1.94
N ALA A 262 17.39 -16.85 1.98
CA ALA A 262 17.23 -16.08 3.21
C ALA A 262 16.32 -14.89 2.96
N VAL A 263 15.04 -15.07 3.25
CA VAL A 263 14.00 -14.04 3.11
C VAL A 263 13.25 -13.94 4.42
N TYR A 264 13.21 -12.76 5.01
CA TYR A 264 12.43 -12.50 6.23
C TYR A 264 11.06 -11.94 5.88
N PHE A 265 10.12 -12.06 6.80
CA PHE A 265 8.71 -11.76 6.52
C PHE A 265 8.46 -10.35 5.93
N PRO A 266 9.12 -9.26 6.37
CA PRO A 266 8.93 -7.94 5.74
C PRO A 266 9.33 -7.85 4.26
N GLU A 267 10.20 -8.75 3.76
CA GLU A 267 10.61 -8.85 2.36
C GLU A 267 9.75 -9.78 1.52
N PHE A 268 8.79 -10.50 2.10
CA PHE A 268 7.86 -11.35 1.36
C PHE A 268 7.06 -10.53 0.33
N GLN A 269 6.44 -11.21 -0.60
CA GLN A 269 5.38 -10.60 -1.40
C GLN A 269 4.11 -10.58 -0.56
N HIS A 270 3.63 -9.38 -0.30
CA HIS A 270 2.40 -9.13 0.41
C HIS A 270 1.27 -8.76 -0.56
N PHE A 271 0.04 -8.90 -0.10
CA PHE A 271 -1.17 -8.54 -0.84
C PHE A 271 -1.99 -7.52 -0.04
N ARG A 272 -2.83 -6.75 -0.73
CA ARG A 272 -3.67 -5.73 -0.11
C ARG A 272 -4.94 -6.36 0.45
N GLY A 273 -4.83 -6.98 1.61
CA GLY A 273 -5.95 -7.57 2.34
C GLY A 273 -6.86 -6.53 3.01
N ASN A 274 -7.95 -7.03 3.59
CA ASN A 274 -8.86 -6.25 4.43
C ASN A 274 -9.66 -7.14 5.38
N ASN A 275 -9.54 -6.89 6.69
CA ASN A 275 -10.32 -7.54 7.75
C ASN A 275 -11.23 -6.54 8.47
N SER A 276 -11.32 -5.29 7.97
CA SER A 276 -12.13 -4.22 8.55
C SER A 276 -13.43 -4.03 7.78
N LEU A 277 -14.45 -3.47 8.45
CA LEU A 277 -15.67 -3.02 7.79
C LEU A 277 -15.39 -1.95 6.71
N THR A 278 -14.38 -1.12 6.95
CA THR A 278 -13.95 -0.09 5.99
C THR A 278 -12.89 -0.63 5.05
N ALA A 279 -13.02 -0.37 3.75
CA ALA A 279 -12.08 -0.76 2.72
C ALA A 279 -11.60 0.46 1.91
N SER A 280 -10.47 0.35 1.24
CA SER A 280 -10.09 1.30 0.20
C SER A 280 -10.82 0.96 -1.10
N PRO A 281 -11.23 1.95 -1.91
CA PRO A 281 -11.83 1.69 -3.22
C PRO A 281 -10.82 1.22 -4.29
N ASP A 282 -9.52 1.10 -3.96
CA ASP A 282 -8.49 0.59 -4.89
C ASP A 282 -8.85 -0.82 -5.40
N ILE A 283 -8.92 -0.99 -6.72
CA ILE A 283 -9.24 -2.29 -7.35
C ILE A 283 -8.32 -3.43 -6.90
N ARG A 284 -7.06 -3.13 -6.58
CA ARG A 284 -6.06 -4.13 -6.14
C ARG A 284 -6.26 -4.57 -4.69
N ARG A 285 -7.30 -4.09 -3.99
CA ARG A 285 -7.59 -4.48 -2.62
C ARG A 285 -8.63 -5.59 -2.59
N PHE A 286 -8.30 -6.65 -1.90
CA PHE A 286 -9.26 -7.68 -1.50
C PHE A 286 -10.21 -7.14 -0.44
N LEU A 287 -11.44 -7.63 -0.41
CA LEU A 287 -12.46 -7.22 0.56
C LEU A 287 -12.40 -8.01 1.87
N PHE A 288 -11.90 -9.25 1.82
CA PHE A 288 -11.93 -10.20 2.94
C PHE A 288 -10.60 -10.94 3.15
N LEU A 289 -9.59 -10.70 2.32
CA LEU A 289 -8.29 -11.36 2.45
C LEU A 289 -7.60 -10.91 3.73
N ASP A 290 -7.09 -11.85 4.52
CA ASP A 290 -6.26 -11.54 5.68
C ASP A 290 -4.99 -10.79 5.26
N TYR A 291 -4.56 -9.84 6.11
CA TYR A 291 -3.44 -8.94 5.81
C TYR A 291 -2.09 -9.63 5.66
N TYR A 292 -1.90 -10.81 6.28
CA TYR A 292 -0.59 -11.45 6.42
C TYR A 292 -0.56 -12.91 5.99
N LEU A 293 -1.65 -13.67 6.18
CA LEU A 293 -1.68 -15.13 6.00
C LEU A 293 -1.44 -15.59 4.56
N PHE A 294 -1.67 -14.71 3.59
CA PHE A 294 -1.44 -15.00 2.17
C PHE A 294 -0.09 -14.51 1.65
N SER A 295 0.72 -13.84 2.49
CA SER A 295 2.06 -13.40 2.09
C SER A 295 2.94 -14.57 1.72
N THR A 296 3.76 -14.43 0.68
CA THR A 296 4.56 -15.53 0.14
C THR A 296 5.99 -15.12 -0.19
N ASN A 297 6.92 -16.08 -0.02
CA ASN A 297 8.30 -16.00 -0.49
C ASN A 297 8.56 -16.95 -1.67
N ARG A 298 7.50 -17.32 -2.41
CA ARG A 298 7.54 -18.22 -3.57
C ARG A 298 6.95 -17.51 -4.79
N GLU A 299 6.14 -18.20 -5.58
CA GLU A 299 5.39 -17.63 -6.70
C GLU A 299 3.96 -17.27 -6.31
N TYR A 300 3.35 -16.38 -7.10
CA TYR A 300 1.93 -16.04 -6.98
C TYR A 300 1.34 -15.60 -8.32
N LEU A 301 0.02 -15.68 -8.39
CA LEU A 301 -0.81 -15.04 -9.40
C LEU A 301 -1.97 -14.32 -8.70
N GLU A 302 -2.17 -13.06 -9.05
CA GLU A 302 -3.21 -12.17 -8.53
C GLU A 302 -3.98 -11.56 -9.71
N ALA A 303 -5.30 -11.47 -9.62
CA ALA A 303 -6.12 -10.84 -10.63
C ALA A 303 -7.34 -10.14 -10.01
N HIS A 304 -7.69 -8.98 -10.54
CA HIS A 304 -8.84 -8.20 -10.13
C HIS A 304 -9.57 -7.67 -11.35
N PHE A 305 -10.88 -7.77 -11.32
CA PHE A 305 -11.76 -7.20 -12.33
C PHE A 305 -12.93 -6.52 -11.64
N GLU A 306 -13.26 -5.32 -12.08
CA GLU A 306 -14.47 -4.61 -11.64
C GLU A 306 -15.15 -3.98 -12.85
N HIS A 307 -16.46 -4.09 -12.90
CA HIS A 307 -17.30 -3.40 -13.86
C HIS A 307 -18.27 -2.46 -13.14
N ASN A 308 -18.27 -1.19 -13.56
CA ASN A 308 -19.20 -0.18 -13.09
C ASN A 308 -20.19 0.11 -14.22
N PHE A 309 -21.47 -0.11 -13.98
CA PHE A 309 -22.56 0.05 -14.96
C PHE A 309 -22.99 1.51 -15.15
N ALA A 310 -22.37 2.47 -14.46
CA ALA A 310 -22.65 3.91 -14.57
C ALA A 310 -24.15 4.27 -14.39
N GLY A 311 -24.85 3.54 -13.54
CA GLY A 311 -26.28 3.78 -13.29
C GLY A 311 -27.23 3.17 -14.33
N LEU A 312 -26.80 2.18 -15.09
CA LEU A 312 -27.60 1.54 -16.15
C LEU A 312 -28.94 1.01 -15.63
N ILE A 313 -28.99 0.49 -14.41
CA ILE A 313 -30.20 -0.05 -13.76
C ILE A 313 -30.85 1.02 -12.89
N THR A 314 -30.11 1.64 -11.97
CA THR A 314 -30.64 2.60 -10.98
C THR A 314 -31.27 3.83 -11.61
N ASN A 315 -30.75 4.31 -12.76
CA ASN A 315 -31.32 5.44 -13.47
C ASN A 315 -32.69 5.14 -14.13
N LYS A 316 -33.06 3.87 -14.28
CA LYS A 316 -34.39 3.46 -14.79
C LYS A 316 -35.46 3.40 -13.71
N LEU A 317 -35.07 3.38 -12.42
CA LEU A 317 -35.97 3.31 -11.30
C LEU A 317 -36.40 4.73 -10.87
N PRO A 318 -37.71 5.11 -10.92
CA PRO A 318 -38.16 6.51 -10.80
C PRO A 318 -37.70 7.23 -9.53
N LEU A 319 -37.68 6.57 -8.39
CA LEU A 319 -37.24 7.15 -7.10
C LEU A 319 -35.71 7.11 -6.95
N VAL A 320 -35.09 5.99 -7.34
CA VAL A 320 -33.65 5.73 -7.16
C VAL A 320 -32.80 6.58 -8.08
N ARG A 321 -33.29 6.90 -9.31
CA ARG A 321 -32.55 7.75 -10.27
C ARG A 321 -32.12 9.11 -9.71
N LYS A 322 -32.90 9.66 -8.76
CA LYS A 322 -32.55 10.95 -8.10
C LYS A 322 -31.30 10.84 -7.24
N LEU A 323 -30.98 9.64 -6.77
CA LEU A 323 -29.80 9.37 -5.96
C LEU A 323 -28.51 9.28 -6.80
N LYS A 324 -28.60 9.15 -8.15
CA LYS A 324 -27.46 9.04 -9.06
C LYS A 324 -26.47 7.97 -8.60
N LEU A 325 -26.98 6.80 -8.24
CA LEU A 325 -26.16 5.65 -7.83
C LEU A 325 -25.62 4.94 -9.06
N GLU A 326 -24.40 4.45 -8.96
CA GLU A 326 -23.74 3.60 -9.94
C GLU A 326 -23.63 2.19 -9.35
N GLU A 327 -24.08 1.20 -10.09
CA GLU A 327 -23.95 -0.22 -9.71
C GLU A 327 -22.59 -0.73 -10.15
N LEU A 328 -22.02 -1.61 -9.36
CA LEU A 328 -20.77 -2.28 -9.68
C LEU A 328 -20.79 -3.76 -9.32
N VAL A 329 -20.01 -4.53 -10.03
CA VAL A 329 -19.72 -5.94 -9.74
C VAL A 329 -18.22 -6.17 -9.88
N GLY A 330 -17.67 -7.09 -9.11
CA GLY A 330 -16.26 -7.40 -9.25
C GLY A 330 -15.89 -8.81 -8.79
N ILE A 331 -14.70 -9.21 -9.17
CA ILE A 331 -14.06 -10.46 -8.80
C ILE A 331 -12.59 -10.21 -8.49
N ASN A 332 -12.11 -10.78 -7.38
CA ASN A 332 -10.72 -10.83 -7.00
C ASN A 332 -10.26 -12.30 -6.92
N TYR A 333 -9.06 -12.56 -7.38
CA TYR A 333 -8.46 -13.90 -7.38
C TYR A 333 -7.02 -13.84 -6.91
N LEU A 334 -6.62 -14.80 -6.07
CA LEU A 334 -5.24 -14.97 -5.62
C LEU A 334 -4.91 -16.47 -5.52
N THR A 335 -3.76 -16.85 -6.02
CA THR A 335 -3.20 -18.16 -5.80
C THR A 335 -1.72 -18.09 -5.49
N GLN A 336 -1.27 -18.90 -4.58
CA GLN A 336 0.13 -19.12 -4.22
C GLN A 336 0.29 -20.53 -3.63
N PRO A 337 1.51 -21.12 -3.55
CA PRO A 337 1.69 -22.55 -3.24
C PRO A 337 1.09 -23.06 -1.93
N LEU A 338 1.05 -22.21 -0.89
CA LEU A 338 0.52 -22.59 0.43
C LEU A 338 -0.99 -22.33 0.55
N LYS A 339 -1.53 -21.41 -0.24
CA LYS A 339 -2.92 -20.96 -0.24
C LYS A 339 -3.41 -20.79 -1.67
N SER A 340 -3.94 -21.86 -2.25
CA SER A 340 -4.37 -21.87 -3.66
C SER A 340 -5.85 -21.54 -3.82
N ASN A 341 -6.16 -20.84 -4.92
CA ASN A 341 -7.53 -20.58 -5.39
C ASN A 341 -8.43 -19.81 -4.40
N TYR A 342 -7.90 -18.73 -3.82
CA TYR A 342 -8.71 -17.77 -3.10
C TYR A 342 -9.44 -16.86 -4.08
N THR A 343 -10.75 -16.71 -3.91
CA THR A 343 -11.59 -15.91 -4.81
C THR A 343 -12.60 -15.09 -4.02
N GLU A 344 -12.82 -13.85 -4.42
CA GLU A 344 -13.90 -13.01 -3.90
C GLU A 344 -14.81 -12.59 -5.04
N TYR A 345 -16.12 -12.62 -4.82
CA TYR A 345 -17.14 -12.03 -5.68
C TYR A 345 -17.86 -10.95 -4.91
N TYR A 346 -18.11 -9.83 -5.53
CA TYR A 346 -18.84 -8.75 -4.88
C TYR A 346 -19.69 -7.95 -5.86
N PHE A 347 -20.69 -7.32 -5.30
CA PHE A 347 -21.52 -6.33 -5.97
C PHE A 347 -21.75 -5.15 -5.03
N GLY A 348 -22.12 -4.00 -5.58
CA GLY A 348 -22.32 -2.83 -4.76
C GLY A 348 -22.88 -1.64 -5.49
N ILE A 349 -22.99 -0.56 -4.75
CA ILE A 349 -23.41 0.74 -5.24
C ILE A 349 -22.37 1.79 -4.84
N GLN A 350 -22.19 2.76 -5.71
CA GLN A 350 -21.27 3.87 -5.51
C GLN A 350 -21.96 5.19 -5.81
N ARG A 351 -21.60 6.21 -5.04
CA ARG A 351 -21.92 7.60 -5.36
C ARG A 351 -20.79 8.53 -4.91
N LEU A 352 -20.24 9.30 -5.85
CA LEU A 352 -19.09 10.17 -5.57
C LEU A 352 -17.94 9.39 -4.92
N PHE A 353 -17.63 9.72 -3.67
CA PHE A 353 -16.55 9.14 -2.88
C PHE A 353 -17.00 8.02 -1.92
N LEU A 354 -18.30 7.72 -1.88
CA LEU A 354 -18.84 6.65 -1.02
C LEU A 354 -19.20 5.43 -1.85
N ARG A 355 -18.81 4.25 -1.34
CA ARG A 355 -19.11 2.95 -1.93
C ARG A 355 -19.59 2.00 -0.83
N ALA A 356 -20.64 1.27 -1.09
CA ALA A 356 -21.10 0.15 -0.27
C ALA A 356 -21.10 -1.12 -1.13
N THR A 357 -20.40 -2.14 -0.69
CA THR A 357 -20.32 -3.44 -1.37
C THR A 357 -20.73 -4.56 -0.43
N TYR A 358 -21.33 -5.59 -1.01
CA TYR A 358 -21.55 -6.87 -0.35
C TYR A 358 -20.84 -7.95 -1.16
N GLY A 359 -20.09 -8.82 -0.48
CA GLY A 359 -19.28 -9.81 -1.16
C GLY A 359 -19.20 -11.14 -0.42
N PHE A 360 -18.62 -12.11 -1.10
CA PHE A 360 -18.39 -13.47 -0.66
C PHE A 360 -16.95 -13.85 -0.96
N ALA A 361 -16.29 -14.48 0.00
CA ALA A 361 -14.93 -14.99 -0.14
C ALA A 361 -14.91 -16.52 -0.07
N PHE A 362 -14.12 -17.14 -0.93
CA PHE A 362 -13.98 -18.59 -1.04
C PHE A 362 -12.50 -18.96 -0.98
N ASP A 363 -12.17 -19.98 -0.18
CA ASP A 363 -10.87 -20.67 -0.19
C ASP A 363 -11.09 -22.09 -0.70
N LYS A 364 -10.50 -22.45 -1.85
CA LYS A 364 -10.68 -23.76 -2.51
C LYS A 364 -12.15 -24.18 -2.66
N ASN A 365 -12.99 -23.31 -3.16
CA ASN A 365 -14.44 -23.52 -3.34
C ASN A 365 -15.27 -23.60 -2.05
N LYS A 366 -14.67 -23.45 -0.88
CA LYS A 366 -15.41 -23.34 0.38
C LYS A 366 -15.59 -21.87 0.73
N GLN A 367 -16.82 -21.43 0.95
CA GLN A 367 -17.09 -20.10 1.45
C GLN A 367 -16.48 -19.94 2.85
N VAL A 368 -15.63 -18.92 2.99
CA VAL A 368 -14.92 -18.64 4.27
C VAL A 368 -15.41 -17.37 4.93
N GLU A 369 -15.87 -16.39 4.16
CA GLU A 369 -16.38 -15.13 4.68
C GLU A 369 -17.41 -14.51 3.72
N HIS A 370 -18.28 -13.66 4.22
CA HIS A 370 -19.17 -12.79 3.46
C HIS A 370 -19.57 -11.57 4.30
N GLY A 371 -20.01 -10.50 3.66
CA GLY A 371 -20.51 -9.35 4.40
C GLY A 371 -20.41 -8.03 3.64
N PHE A 372 -20.75 -6.97 4.36
CA PHE A 372 -20.67 -5.61 3.83
C PHE A 372 -19.29 -5.02 4.04
N ARG A 373 -18.89 -4.18 3.06
CA ARG A 373 -17.72 -3.28 3.16
C ARG A 373 -18.15 -1.89 2.72
N ILE A 374 -17.68 -0.89 3.45
CA ILE A 374 -17.89 0.52 3.13
C ILE A 374 -16.56 1.10 2.72
N SER A 375 -16.50 1.77 1.57
CA SER A 375 -15.29 2.43 1.10
C SER A 375 -15.53 3.93 0.97
N TYR A 376 -14.48 4.70 1.32
CA TYR A 376 -14.46 6.14 1.19
C TYR A 376 -13.19 6.54 0.44
N GLY A 377 -13.33 7.31 -0.63
CA GLY A 377 -12.23 7.81 -1.45
C GLY A 377 -12.65 8.01 -2.89
N PHE A 378 -11.80 8.68 -3.65
CA PHE A 378 -11.94 8.80 -5.11
C PHE A 378 -11.11 7.69 -5.77
N ASN A 379 -11.67 7.08 -6.82
CA ASN A 379 -10.98 6.15 -7.70
C ASN A 379 -10.21 6.91 -8.79
#